data_39090910705c9d9a3eccbd489146cf38
#
_entry.id   39090910705c9d9a3eccbd489146cf38
#
_cell.length_a   1.000
_cell.length_b   1.000
_cell.length_c   1.000
_cell.angle_alpha   90.00
_cell.angle_beta   90.00
_cell.angle_gamma   90.00
#
_symmetry.space_group_name_H-M   'P 1'
#
loop_
_entity.id
_entity.type
_entity.pdbx_description
1 polymer ?
#
loop_
_entity_poly.entity_id
_entity_poly.type
_entity_poly.pdbx_seq_one_letter_code
_entity_poly.pdbx_strand_id
1 'polypeptide(L)'
;MTATVDTIRAAIARNKNLAYIVGLTETISPLGKQCLLDSPWLTERGDMAHEYSDTDEMLRHISLHDTKIDKICLQLMCLRDVASTLSALAAGQVLGDIELYEVKALALTVMEVRRICLEIGLAAVELPSVANVVDALDPEGTRVAHFYVYDAYSTALKDLRGKLKQARKEEADNVAELFAACSDEETRIRIRLSAELQPYAPALTAGLKDLGRLDMLIARARLVKKLSLTRPQIAEAGISYTALRNPQIAEALKQSKREFQPVDISAAEGVTVITGANMAGKSVVLKTVGLAQFMAQFGYFVPADKACITPVQEVLSSIGDAQDELEGLSSYAAEMLRINEIIKKKRNGMRLLALIDEPARTTNPEEGKALVNAVIELLSGPGSYTLLTTHYSGLTAPCRRLRVRGFREEKADGRRLTAATVNDFIDYTLEPSNETEVPREALRIAMILGVDDMVTDTAARYLDR
;
A
#
# COMPACT_ATOMS: atom_id res chain seq x y z
N MET A 1 1.12 16.01 17.71
CA MET A 1 2.11 15.91 16.62
C MET A 1 1.66 14.77 15.72
N THR A 2 1.03 15.06 14.60
CA THR A 2 0.73 14.05 13.59
C THR A 2 2.06 13.70 12.92
N ALA A 3 2.55 12.47 13.15
CA ALA A 3 3.73 11.98 12.45
C ALA A 3 3.41 11.94 10.95
N THR A 4 4.31 12.45 10.13
CA THR A 4 4.30 12.31 8.67
C THR A 4 4.13 10.82 8.32
N VAL A 5 3.33 10.53 7.30
CA VAL A 5 3.12 9.15 6.84
C VAL A 5 4.31 8.78 5.96
N ASP A 6 5.39 8.33 6.58
CA ASP A 6 6.64 8.07 5.87
C ASP A 6 6.67 6.69 5.18
N THR A 7 5.83 5.74 5.62
CA THR A 7 5.80 4.36 5.09
C THR A 7 4.37 3.80 4.99
N ILE A 8 4.21 2.74 4.19
CA ILE A 8 2.94 1.99 4.14
C ILE A 8 2.53 1.50 5.53
N ARG A 9 3.48 1.03 6.35
CA ARG A 9 3.24 0.56 7.73
C ARG A 9 2.54 1.62 8.58
N ALA A 10 3.01 2.87 8.52
CA ALA A 10 2.40 3.98 9.24
C ALA A 10 1.04 4.39 8.66
N ALA A 11 0.90 4.31 7.31
CA ALA A 11 -0.31 4.69 6.60
C ALA A 11 -1.50 3.76 6.89
N ILE A 12 -1.28 2.45 6.90
CA ILE A 12 -2.35 1.45 7.11
C ILE A 12 -2.95 1.52 8.51
N ALA A 13 -2.19 1.98 9.51
CA ALA A 13 -2.70 2.18 10.87
C ALA A 13 -3.81 3.25 10.93
N ARG A 14 -3.82 4.17 9.96
CA ARG A 14 -4.75 5.31 9.90
C ARG A 14 -5.77 5.21 8.77
N ASN A 15 -5.54 4.36 7.78
CA ASN A 15 -6.38 4.24 6.59
C ASN A 15 -6.80 2.80 6.32
N LYS A 16 -8.03 2.45 6.74
CA LYS A 16 -8.60 1.11 6.58
C LYS A 16 -8.74 0.67 5.12
N ASN A 17 -9.01 1.61 4.19
CA ASN A 17 -9.10 1.28 2.77
C ASN A 17 -7.71 0.89 2.21
N LEU A 18 -6.66 1.61 2.60
CA LEU A 18 -5.29 1.25 2.22
C LEU A 18 -4.87 -0.08 2.87
N ALA A 19 -5.23 -0.30 4.14
CA ALA A 19 -4.97 -1.57 4.83
C ALA A 19 -5.59 -2.76 4.08
N TYR A 20 -6.81 -2.59 3.54
CA TYR A 20 -7.46 -3.58 2.70
C TYR A 20 -6.64 -3.89 1.43
N ILE A 21 -6.16 -2.89 0.70
CA ILE A 21 -5.32 -3.07 -0.51
C ILE A 21 -4.01 -3.78 -0.18
N VAL A 22 -3.33 -3.35 0.90
CA VAL A 22 -2.08 -3.96 1.36
C VAL A 22 -2.31 -5.41 1.83
N GLY A 23 -3.49 -5.70 2.40
CA GLY A 23 -3.92 -7.06 2.75
C GLY A 23 -4.11 -7.97 1.54
N LEU A 24 -4.56 -7.40 0.39
CA LEU A 24 -4.70 -8.12 -0.87
C LEU A 24 -3.37 -8.27 -1.65
N THR A 25 -2.31 -7.56 -1.24
CA THR A 25 -0.99 -7.64 -1.84
C THR A 25 -0.24 -8.83 -1.24
N GLU A 26 -0.37 -9.98 -1.87
CA GLU A 26 0.10 -11.28 -1.36
C GLU A 26 1.57 -11.48 -1.72
N THR A 27 2.48 -11.08 -0.84
CA THR A 27 3.91 -11.41 -0.93
C THR A 27 4.14 -12.86 -0.49
N ILE A 28 5.18 -13.49 -1.03
CA ILE A 28 5.51 -14.90 -0.80
C ILE A 28 6.40 -15.06 0.43
N SER A 29 7.38 -14.16 0.57
CA SER A 29 8.38 -14.21 1.64
C SER A 29 8.13 -13.18 2.74
N PRO A 30 8.62 -13.41 3.97
CA PRO A 30 8.62 -12.40 5.02
C PRO A 30 9.36 -11.11 4.60
N LEU A 31 10.43 -11.23 3.82
CA LEU A 31 11.20 -10.09 3.32
C LEU A 31 10.45 -9.27 2.28
N GLY A 32 9.70 -9.93 1.38
CA GLY A 32 8.78 -9.22 0.47
C GLY A 32 7.71 -8.44 1.24
N LYS A 33 7.15 -9.02 2.31
CA LYS A 33 6.20 -8.33 3.19
C LYS A 33 6.82 -7.15 3.90
N GLN A 34 8.04 -7.30 4.38
CA GLN A 34 8.77 -6.21 5.02
C GLN A 34 9.06 -5.09 4.02
N CYS A 35 9.58 -5.41 2.83
CA CYS A 35 9.83 -4.46 1.75
C CYS A 35 8.57 -3.67 1.38
N LEU A 36 7.43 -4.37 1.27
CA LEU A 36 6.13 -3.77 1.01
C LEU A 36 5.73 -2.78 2.12
N LEU A 37 5.79 -3.19 3.38
CA LEU A 37 5.37 -2.36 4.52
C LEU A 37 6.29 -1.16 4.76
N ASP A 38 7.56 -1.28 4.44
CA ASP A 38 8.58 -0.24 4.59
C ASP A 38 8.71 0.65 3.33
N SER A 39 7.87 0.43 2.28
CA SER A 39 7.83 1.29 1.09
C SER A 39 7.54 2.73 1.50
N PRO A 40 8.36 3.71 1.02
CA PRO A 40 8.25 5.12 1.41
C PRO A 40 7.11 5.82 0.69
N TRP A 41 6.68 6.95 1.27
CA TRP A 41 5.80 7.91 0.62
C TRP A 41 6.57 8.67 -0.45
N LEU A 42 6.18 8.53 -1.72
CA LEU A 42 6.87 9.11 -2.86
C LEU A 42 6.32 10.50 -3.17
N THR A 43 7.18 11.52 -3.13
CA THR A 43 6.83 12.91 -3.47
C THR A 43 7.48 13.37 -4.78
N GLU A 44 8.54 12.69 -5.20
CA GLU A 44 9.26 13.02 -6.42
C GLU A 44 8.69 12.26 -7.62
N ARG A 45 8.48 12.97 -8.73
CA ARG A 45 7.91 12.39 -9.96
C ARG A 45 8.79 11.29 -10.55
N GLY A 46 10.11 11.45 -10.45
CA GLY A 46 11.08 10.47 -10.95
C GLY A 46 10.95 9.15 -10.25
N ASP A 47 10.86 9.17 -8.91
CA ASP A 47 10.74 7.96 -8.09
C ASP A 47 9.42 7.24 -8.36
N MET A 48 8.30 7.99 -8.47
CA MET A 48 7.01 7.41 -8.84
C MET A 48 7.04 6.78 -10.23
N ALA A 49 7.64 7.47 -11.21
CA ALA A 49 7.74 6.97 -12.58
C ALA A 49 8.57 5.67 -12.63
N HIS A 50 9.62 5.58 -11.82
CA HIS A 50 10.47 4.40 -11.69
C HIS A 50 9.68 3.22 -11.10
N GLU A 51 8.99 3.40 -9.98
CA GLU A 51 8.14 2.36 -9.37
C GLU A 51 7.06 1.84 -10.34
N TYR A 52 6.46 2.74 -11.11
CA TYR A 52 5.46 2.33 -12.11
C TYR A 52 6.10 1.57 -13.27
N SER A 53 7.30 1.96 -13.70
CA SER A 53 8.03 1.27 -14.78
C SER A 53 8.43 -0.14 -14.38
N ASP A 54 8.89 -0.34 -13.15
CA ASP A 54 9.23 -1.66 -12.60
C ASP A 54 7.98 -2.55 -12.51
N THR A 55 6.84 -1.98 -12.12
CA THR A 55 5.56 -2.71 -12.08
C THR A 55 5.11 -3.10 -13.49
N ASP A 56 5.22 -2.21 -14.49
CA ASP A 56 4.89 -2.52 -15.90
C ASP A 56 5.82 -3.59 -16.48
N GLU A 57 7.11 -3.53 -16.16
CA GLU A 57 8.08 -4.54 -16.56
C GLU A 57 7.68 -5.90 -15.98
N MET A 58 7.39 -5.95 -14.69
CA MET A 58 6.97 -7.18 -14.02
C MET A 58 5.67 -7.74 -14.61
N LEU A 59 4.69 -6.89 -14.93
CA LEU A 59 3.43 -7.29 -15.60
C LEU A 59 3.69 -7.94 -16.95
N ARG A 60 4.63 -7.39 -17.75
CA ARG A 60 5.03 -7.99 -19.02
C ARG A 60 5.65 -9.36 -18.81
N HIS A 61 6.58 -9.49 -17.86
CA HIS A 61 7.25 -10.77 -17.60
C HIS A 61 6.30 -11.83 -17.04
N ILE A 62 5.36 -11.47 -16.15
CA ILE A 62 4.30 -12.39 -15.69
C ILE A 62 3.42 -12.86 -16.87
N SER A 63 3.25 -12.05 -17.90
CA SER A 63 2.42 -12.42 -19.05
C SER A 63 3.18 -13.27 -20.10
N LEU A 64 4.49 -13.03 -20.26
CA LEU A 64 5.32 -13.68 -21.27
C LEU A 64 6.08 -14.91 -20.74
N HIS A 65 6.41 -14.94 -19.44
CA HIS A 65 7.33 -15.90 -18.83
C HIS A 65 6.78 -16.48 -17.53
N ASP A 66 5.46 -16.75 -17.47
CA ASP A 66 4.74 -17.20 -16.27
C ASP A 66 5.45 -18.36 -15.55
N THR A 67 5.84 -19.42 -16.27
CA THR A 67 6.56 -20.57 -15.71
C THR A 67 7.92 -20.22 -15.11
N LYS A 68 8.60 -19.17 -15.61
CA LYS A 68 9.88 -18.71 -15.05
C LYS A 68 9.65 -17.88 -13.79
N ILE A 69 8.62 -17.04 -13.80
CA ILE A 69 8.19 -16.29 -12.61
C ILE A 69 7.75 -17.25 -11.50
N ASP A 70 7.03 -18.33 -11.82
CA ASP A 70 6.67 -19.35 -10.84
C ASP A 70 7.91 -20.04 -10.24
N LYS A 71 8.97 -20.30 -11.04
CA LYS A 71 10.24 -20.78 -10.50
C LYS A 71 10.90 -19.79 -9.54
N ILE A 72 10.86 -18.49 -9.86
CA ILE A 72 11.31 -17.45 -8.92
C ILE A 72 10.49 -17.53 -7.63
N CYS A 73 9.16 -17.62 -7.73
CA CYS A 73 8.27 -17.74 -6.57
C CYS A 73 8.62 -18.94 -5.68
N LEU A 74 8.95 -20.09 -6.26
CA LEU A 74 9.39 -21.27 -5.50
C LEU A 74 10.69 -21.01 -4.73
N GLN A 75 11.65 -20.28 -5.31
CA GLN A 75 12.86 -19.87 -4.59
C GLN A 75 12.55 -18.92 -3.45
N LEU A 76 11.65 -17.95 -3.65
CA LEU A 76 11.24 -16.99 -2.64
C LEU A 76 10.48 -17.64 -1.46
N MET A 77 9.77 -18.74 -1.67
CA MET A 77 9.12 -19.51 -0.58
C MET A 77 10.11 -20.06 0.44
N CYS A 78 11.34 -20.35 0.01
CA CYS A 78 12.40 -20.88 0.89
C CYS A 78 13.22 -19.76 1.55
N LEU A 79 13.01 -18.51 1.16
CA LEU A 79 13.79 -17.36 1.62
C LEU A 79 13.52 -17.06 3.10
N ARG A 80 14.62 -17.02 3.88
CA ARG A 80 14.58 -16.65 5.30
C ARG A 80 15.21 -15.28 5.50
N ASP A 81 14.82 -14.61 6.58
CA ASP A 81 15.50 -13.41 7.03
C ASP A 81 16.80 -13.79 7.73
N VAL A 82 17.91 -13.52 7.08
CA VAL A 82 19.27 -13.80 7.58
C VAL A 82 20.07 -12.50 7.80
N ALA A 83 19.38 -11.37 7.97
CA ALA A 83 20.02 -10.07 8.14
C ALA A 83 20.96 -10.02 9.35
N SER A 84 20.62 -10.71 10.45
CA SER A 84 21.50 -10.84 11.62
C SER A 84 22.80 -11.57 11.32
N THR A 85 22.72 -12.68 10.60
CA THR A 85 23.89 -13.47 10.14
C THR A 85 24.78 -12.64 9.23
N LEU A 86 24.20 -11.90 8.28
CA LEU A 86 24.98 -11.02 7.39
C LEU A 86 25.62 -9.86 8.14
N SER A 87 24.94 -9.32 9.15
CA SER A 87 25.52 -8.28 10.02
C SER A 87 26.69 -8.80 10.85
N ALA A 88 26.58 -10.01 11.39
CA ALA A 88 27.68 -10.68 12.11
C ALA A 88 28.87 -10.95 11.17
N LEU A 89 28.62 -11.42 9.94
CA LEU A 89 29.65 -11.64 8.92
C LEU A 89 30.35 -10.32 8.56
N ALA A 90 29.59 -9.25 8.32
CA ALA A 90 30.14 -7.92 8.02
C ALA A 90 31.02 -7.38 9.16
N ALA A 91 30.65 -7.67 10.41
CA ALA A 91 31.41 -7.30 11.61
C ALA A 91 32.66 -8.19 11.83
N GLY A 92 32.94 -9.17 10.96
CA GLY A 92 34.08 -10.08 11.08
C GLY A 92 33.92 -11.12 12.17
N GLN A 93 32.70 -11.43 12.59
CA GLN A 93 32.46 -12.51 13.56
C GLN A 93 32.62 -13.88 12.88
N VAL A 94 33.08 -14.87 13.65
CA VAL A 94 33.20 -16.26 13.17
C VAL A 94 31.80 -16.87 13.16
N LEU A 95 31.36 -17.33 11.99
CA LEU A 95 30.08 -17.98 11.80
C LEU A 95 30.13 -19.45 12.17
N GLY A 96 29.08 -19.96 12.80
CA GLY A 96 28.87 -21.39 13.05
C GLY A 96 28.26 -22.10 11.82
N ASP A 97 27.98 -23.39 11.98
CA ASP A 97 27.46 -24.23 10.88
C ASP A 97 26.09 -23.78 10.39
N ILE A 98 25.25 -23.27 11.30
CA ILE A 98 23.90 -22.78 10.98
C ILE A 98 24.02 -21.49 10.16
N GLU A 99 24.81 -20.54 10.61
CA GLU A 99 25.02 -19.27 9.91
C GLU A 99 25.69 -19.48 8.54
N LEU A 100 26.66 -20.36 8.43
CA LEU A 100 27.28 -20.73 7.15
C LEU A 100 26.29 -21.41 6.20
N TYR A 101 25.41 -22.27 6.74
CA TYR A 101 24.28 -22.81 5.98
C TYR A 101 23.34 -21.71 5.47
N GLU A 102 22.99 -20.74 6.32
CA GLU A 102 22.12 -19.61 5.95
C GLU A 102 22.73 -18.77 4.83
N VAL A 103 24.02 -18.48 4.92
CA VAL A 103 24.78 -17.76 3.87
C VAL A 103 24.81 -18.57 2.58
N LYS A 104 25.07 -19.89 2.63
CA LYS A 104 25.04 -20.76 1.44
C LYS A 104 23.66 -20.80 0.80
N ALA A 105 22.62 -20.98 1.59
CA ALA A 105 21.24 -21.06 1.11
C ALA A 105 20.82 -19.76 0.43
N LEU A 106 21.12 -18.60 1.04
CA LEU A 106 20.87 -17.29 0.43
C LEU A 106 21.63 -17.15 -0.88
N ALA A 107 22.93 -17.46 -0.90
CA ALA A 107 23.77 -17.31 -2.10
C ALA A 107 23.26 -18.19 -3.26
N LEU A 108 22.83 -19.42 -3.00
CA LEU A 108 22.21 -20.31 -3.99
C LEU A 108 20.90 -19.72 -4.52
N THR A 109 20.05 -19.17 -3.65
CA THR A 109 18.79 -18.51 -4.05
C THR A 109 19.07 -17.28 -4.92
N VAL A 110 20.00 -16.39 -4.51
CA VAL A 110 20.39 -15.21 -5.29
C VAL A 110 20.91 -15.62 -6.67
N MET A 111 21.78 -16.63 -6.71
CA MET A 111 22.38 -17.11 -7.96
C MET A 111 21.32 -17.68 -8.93
N GLU A 112 20.39 -18.51 -8.45
CA GLU A 112 19.37 -19.13 -9.29
C GLU A 112 18.34 -18.07 -9.76
N VAL A 113 17.87 -17.19 -8.88
CA VAL A 113 16.94 -16.12 -9.27
C VAL A 113 17.62 -15.16 -10.25
N ARG A 114 18.89 -14.78 -10.00
CA ARG A 114 19.67 -13.96 -10.94
C ARG A 114 19.76 -14.61 -12.32
N ARG A 115 20.07 -15.92 -12.38
CA ARG A 115 20.12 -16.67 -13.65
C ARG A 115 18.80 -16.58 -14.41
N ILE A 116 17.66 -16.76 -13.71
CA ILE A 116 16.34 -16.68 -14.33
C ILE A 116 16.04 -15.25 -14.79
N CYS A 117 16.33 -14.23 -13.97
CA CYS A 117 16.13 -12.82 -14.36
C CYS A 117 16.93 -12.45 -15.61
N LEU A 118 18.19 -12.85 -15.71
CA LEU A 118 19.03 -12.64 -16.90
C LEU A 118 18.48 -13.39 -18.12
N GLU A 119 18.00 -14.62 -17.96
CA GLU A 119 17.43 -15.43 -19.04
C GLU A 119 16.19 -14.78 -19.67
N ILE A 120 15.34 -14.15 -18.85
CA ILE A 120 14.11 -13.48 -19.33
C ILE A 120 14.29 -11.99 -19.62
N GLY A 121 15.46 -11.42 -19.32
CA GLY A 121 15.74 -9.99 -19.49
C GLY A 121 15.00 -9.09 -18.51
N LEU A 122 14.74 -9.56 -17.28
CA LEU A 122 14.12 -8.77 -16.20
C LEU A 122 15.18 -7.86 -15.58
N ALA A 123 14.99 -6.55 -15.67
CA ALA A 123 15.91 -5.51 -15.21
C ALA A 123 15.41 -4.71 -14.00
N ALA A 124 14.15 -4.88 -13.58
CA ALA A 124 13.56 -4.16 -12.43
C ALA A 124 14.29 -4.40 -11.09
N VAL A 125 15.13 -5.45 -11.00
CA VAL A 125 16.03 -5.71 -9.89
C VAL A 125 17.39 -6.18 -10.42
N GLU A 126 18.47 -5.68 -9.81
CA GLU A 126 19.84 -6.03 -10.20
C GLU A 126 20.49 -6.92 -9.13
N LEU A 127 20.25 -8.22 -9.22
CA LEU A 127 20.82 -9.18 -8.27
C LEU A 127 22.33 -9.31 -8.44
N PRO A 128 23.12 -9.27 -7.34
CA PRO A 128 24.57 -9.36 -7.40
C PRO A 128 25.05 -10.75 -7.82
N SER A 129 26.30 -10.84 -8.31
CA SER A 129 26.97 -12.12 -8.52
C SER A 129 27.59 -12.59 -7.20
N VAL A 130 27.17 -13.76 -6.73
CA VAL A 130 27.65 -14.38 -5.48
C VAL A 130 28.20 -15.80 -5.72
N ALA A 131 28.65 -16.09 -6.95
CA ALA A 131 29.14 -17.41 -7.31
C ALA A 131 30.32 -17.85 -6.41
N ASN A 132 31.25 -16.94 -6.12
CA ASN A 132 32.41 -17.22 -5.26
C ASN A 132 32.01 -17.65 -3.84
N VAL A 133 30.91 -17.08 -3.30
CA VAL A 133 30.35 -17.48 -1.99
C VAL A 133 29.89 -18.94 -2.03
N VAL A 134 29.16 -19.28 -3.11
CA VAL A 134 28.71 -20.67 -3.29
C VAL A 134 29.89 -21.61 -3.46
N ASP A 135 30.91 -21.27 -4.26
CA ASP A 135 32.08 -22.10 -4.48
C ASP A 135 32.89 -22.32 -3.19
N ALA A 136 33.04 -21.30 -2.35
CA ALA A 136 33.68 -21.41 -1.04
C ALA A 136 32.91 -22.33 -0.08
N LEU A 137 31.56 -22.30 -0.09
CA LEU A 137 30.72 -23.09 0.82
C LEU A 137 30.25 -24.44 0.25
N ASP A 138 30.62 -24.75 -1.00
CA ASP A 138 30.24 -25.98 -1.71
C ASP A 138 31.46 -26.61 -2.44
N PRO A 139 32.51 -27.00 -1.71
CA PRO A 139 33.76 -27.51 -2.30
C PRO A 139 33.58 -28.79 -3.12
N GLU A 140 32.44 -29.49 -2.94
CA GLU A 140 32.08 -30.71 -3.69
C GLU A 140 31.22 -30.40 -4.93
N GLY A 141 30.78 -29.17 -5.11
CA GLY A 141 29.99 -28.73 -6.28
C GLY A 141 28.57 -29.32 -6.36
N THR A 142 28.00 -29.71 -5.24
CA THR A 142 26.67 -30.37 -5.20
C THR A 142 25.52 -29.42 -5.48
N ARG A 143 25.71 -28.12 -5.25
CA ARG A 143 24.70 -27.05 -5.39
C ARG A 143 23.40 -27.27 -4.58
N VAL A 144 23.56 -27.96 -3.43
CA VAL A 144 22.47 -28.25 -2.51
C VAL A 144 22.54 -27.30 -1.29
N ALA A 145 21.40 -26.80 -0.83
CA ALA A 145 21.28 -26.00 0.38
C ALA A 145 21.49 -26.88 1.63
N HIS A 146 22.71 -27.27 1.85
CA HIS A 146 23.18 -28.07 2.99
C HIS A 146 24.60 -27.63 3.32
N PHE A 147 24.96 -27.55 4.59
CA PHE A 147 26.32 -27.22 5.03
C PHE A 147 26.71 -28.04 6.27
N TYR A 148 27.90 -28.52 6.25
CA TYR A 148 28.70 -28.99 7.35
C TYR A 148 30.15 -28.72 6.99
N VAL A 149 31.07 -28.80 7.93
CA VAL A 149 32.49 -28.65 7.59
C VAL A 149 32.94 -29.89 6.81
N TYR A 150 33.06 -29.74 5.47
CA TYR A 150 33.42 -30.85 4.56
C TYR A 150 34.85 -31.30 4.73
N ASP A 151 35.13 -32.62 4.52
CA ASP A 151 36.51 -33.18 4.50
C ASP A 151 37.36 -32.54 3.41
N ALA A 152 36.74 -32.02 2.34
CA ALA A 152 37.40 -31.34 1.25
C ALA A 152 38.09 -30.02 1.68
N TYR A 153 37.74 -29.44 2.82
CA TYR A 153 38.40 -28.22 3.31
C TYR A 153 39.77 -28.43 3.91
N SER A 154 40.08 -29.64 4.43
CA SER A 154 41.34 -29.93 5.09
C SER A 154 41.65 -31.44 5.04
N THR A 155 42.82 -31.78 4.50
CA THR A 155 43.32 -33.16 4.56
C THR A 155 43.54 -33.64 6.00
N ALA A 156 43.99 -32.73 6.89
CA ALA A 156 44.13 -33.03 8.32
C ALA A 156 42.78 -33.39 8.97
N LEU A 157 41.70 -32.69 8.66
CA LEU A 157 40.32 -33.01 9.17
C LEU A 157 39.88 -34.38 8.68
N LYS A 158 40.10 -34.69 7.38
CA LYS A 158 39.77 -35.99 6.78
C LYS A 158 40.50 -37.13 7.50
N ASP A 159 41.80 -36.96 7.76
CA ASP A 159 42.60 -37.95 8.44
C ASP A 159 42.18 -38.11 9.91
N LEU A 160 41.93 -37.02 10.62
CA LEU A 160 41.45 -37.03 12.01
C LEU A 160 40.09 -37.75 12.12
N ARG A 161 39.12 -37.45 11.23
CA ARG A 161 37.83 -38.13 11.19
C ARG A 161 37.97 -39.62 10.86
N GLY A 162 38.89 -39.99 9.98
CA GLY A 162 39.23 -41.39 9.69
C GLY A 162 39.74 -42.11 10.93
N LYS A 163 40.71 -41.52 11.65
CA LYS A 163 41.26 -42.06 12.91
C LYS A 163 40.18 -42.15 14.00
N LEU A 164 39.35 -41.10 14.14
CA LEU A 164 38.22 -41.08 15.10
C LEU A 164 37.23 -42.22 14.83
N LYS A 165 36.89 -42.43 13.56
CA LYS A 165 35.97 -43.51 13.15
C LYS A 165 36.55 -44.89 13.48
N GLN A 166 37.84 -45.08 13.28
CA GLN A 166 38.54 -46.32 13.62
C GLN A 166 38.60 -46.51 15.15
N ALA A 167 39.06 -45.52 15.91
CA ALA A 167 39.14 -45.55 17.37
C ALA A 167 37.79 -45.85 18.04
N ARG A 168 36.68 -45.31 17.49
CA ARG A 168 35.34 -45.64 17.95
C ARG A 168 34.93 -47.09 17.71
N LYS A 169 35.38 -47.69 16.62
CA LYS A 169 35.11 -49.13 16.33
C LYS A 169 35.94 -50.06 17.24
N GLU A 170 37.14 -49.63 17.64
CA GLU A 170 38.09 -50.38 18.48
C GLU A 170 37.90 -50.09 19.98
N GLU A 171 36.93 -49.21 20.35
CA GLU A 171 36.70 -48.75 21.73
C GLU A 171 37.99 -48.23 22.41
N ALA A 172 38.84 -47.55 21.65
CA ALA A 172 40.13 -47.08 22.09
C ALA A 172 40.04 -45.89 23.07
N ASP A 173 40.95 -45.80 24.01
CA ASP A 173 40.97 -44.75 25.07
C ASP A 173 41.14 -43.33 24.54
N ASN A 174 41.65 -43.13 23.33
CA ASN A 174 41.97 -41.84 22.73
C ASN A 174 40.80 -41.21 21.93
N VAL A 175 39.57 -41.76 22.01
CA VAL A 175 38.41 -41.26 21.28
C VAL A 175 38.11 -39.79 21.63
N ALA A 176 38.21 -39.42 22.90
CA ALA A 176 37.96 -38.05 23.38
C ALA A 176 38.98 -37.04 22.85
N GLU A 177 40.27 -37.41 22.79
CA GLU A 177 41.34 -36.56 22.26
C GLU A 177 41.17 -36.35 20.74
N LEU A 178 40.85 -37.42 20.00
CA LEU A 178 40.63 -37.34 18.56
C LEU A 178 39.37 -36.50 18.24
N PHE A 179 38.32 -36.59 19.06
CA PHE A 179 37.13 -35.76 18.93
C PHE A 179 37.46 -34.27 19.15
N ALA A 180 38.22 -33.94 20.19
CA ALA A 180 38.68 -32.60 20.47
C ALA A 180 39.53 -32.04 19.31
N ALA A 181 40.46 -32.83 18.79
CA ALA A 181 41.29 -32.43 17.65
C ALA A 181 40.46 -32.19 16.36
N CYS A 182 39.41 -32.99 16.11
CA CYS A 182 38.48 -32.74 15.02
C CYS A 182 37.74 -31.41 15.22
N SER A 183 37.23 -31.16 16.41
CA SER A 183 36.48 -29.90 16.76
C SER A 183 37.38 -28.67 16.61
N ASP A 184 38.61 -28.73 17.02
CA ASP A 184 39.60 -27.66 16.86
C ASP A 184 39.88 -27.35 15.37
N GLU A 185 40.06 -28.39 14.55
CA GLU A 185 40.28 -28.21 13.12
C GLU A 185 39.03 -27.66 12.42
N GLU A 186 37.84 -28.16 12.75
CA GLU A 186 36.56 -27.59 12.27
C GLU A 186 36.45 -26.13 12.63
N THR A 187 36.82 -25.72 13.84
CA THR A 187 36.81 -24.33 14.28
C THR A 187 37.77 -23.46 13.47
N ARG A 188 38.99 -23.96 13.17
CA ARG A 188 39.95 -23.26 12.28
C ARG A 188 39.38 -23.07 10.89
N ILE A 189 38.66 -24.06 10.37
CA ILE A 189 38.01 -23.98 9.06
C ILE A 189 36.89 -22.93 9.08
N ARG A 190 36.04 -22.89 10.12
CA ARG A 190 35.02 -21.86 10.27
C ARG A 190 35.62 -20.46 10.32
N ILE A 191 36.69 -20.24 11.07
CA ILE A 191 37.41 -18.96 11.12
C ILE A 191 37.87 -18.55 9.73
N ARG A 192 38.51 -19.47 9.01
CA ARG A 192 38.99 -19.21 7.64
C ARG A 192 37.86 -18.89 6.69
N LEU A 193 36.78 -19.69 6.67
CA LEU A 193 35.62 -19.46 5.81
C LEU A 193 34.92 -18.12 6.13
N SER A 194 34.75 -17.80 7.40
CA SER A 194 34.16 -16.52 7.80
C SER A 194 34.99 -15.33 7.32
N ALA A 195 36.29 -15.39 7.43
CA ALA A 195 37.20 -14.36 6.92
C ALA A 195 37.19 -14.27 5.38
N GLU A 196 37.09 -15.39 4.67
CA GLU A 196 36.99 -15.45 3.21
C GLU A 196 35.65 -14.87 2.71
N LEU A 197 34.56 -15.10 3.44
CA LEU A 197 33.23 -14.65 3.08
C LEU A 197 32.93 -13.19 3.47
N GLN A 198 33.64 -12.63 4.45
CA GLN A 198 33.39 -11.26 4.96
C GLN A 198 33.34 -10.19 3.85
N PRO A 199 34.24 -10.17 2.84
CA PRO A 199 34.17 -9.18 1.75
C PRO A 199 32.90 -9.23 0.93
N TYR A 200 32.16 -10.35 0.94
CA TYR A 200 30.93 -10.54 0.19
C TYR A 200 29.66 -10.16 0.98
N ALA A 201 29.78 -9.82 2.27
CA ALA A 201 28.66 -9.45 3.11
C ALA A 201 27.80 -8.29 2.53
N PRO A 202 28.38 -7.22 1.95
CA PRO A 202 27.58 -6.17 1.29
C PRO A 202 26.78 -6.69 0.09
N ALA A 203 27.39 -7.54 -0.76
CA ALA A 203 26.71 -8.13 -1.91
C ALA A 203 25.58 -9.07 -1.48
N LEU A 204 25.78 -9.90 -0.47
CA LEU A 204 24.75 -10.77 0.09
C LEU A 204 23.58 -9.96 0.69
N THR A 205 23.90 -8.86 1.38
CA THR A 205 22.88 -7.96 1.94
C THR A 205 22.07 -7.26 0.84
N ALA A 206 22.72 -6.81 -0.24
CA ALA A 206 22.04 -6.28 -1.41
C ALA A 206 21.14 -7.34 -2.06
N GLY A 207 21.66 -8.55 -2.29
CA GLY A 207 20.89 -9.67 -2.84
C GLY A 207 19.66 -10.02 -2.01
N LEU A 208 19.78 -10.02 -0.68
CA LEU A 208 18.64 -10.25 0.24
C LEU A 208 17.57 -9.19 0.07
N LYS A 209 17.97 -7.91 -0.01
CA LYS A 209 17.08 -6.77 -0.24
C LYS A 209 16.37 -6.85 -1.60
N ASP A 210 17.15 -7.19 -2.66
CA ASP A 210 16.65 -7.25 -4.04
C ASP A 210 15.68 -8.42 -4.23
N LEU A 211 15.88 -9.55 -3.55
CA LEU A 211 14.92 -10.65 -3.49
C LEU A 211 13.60 -10.21 -2.82
N GLY A 212 13.67 -9.45 -1.72
CA GLY A 212 12.48 -8.87 -1.09
C GLY A 212 11.76 -7.89 -2.00
N ARG A 213 12.49 -7.02 -2.72
CA ARG A 213 11.92 -6.10 -3.72
C ARG A 213 11.26 -6.85 -4.87
N LEU A 214 11.90 -7.89 -5.39
CA LEU A 214 11.36 -8.72 -6.46
C LEU A 214 10.03 -9.37 -6.06
N ASP A 215 9.96 -9.93 -4.86
CA ASP A 215 8.72 -10.51 -4.30
C ASP A 215 7.60 -9.46 -4.21
N MET A 216 7.91 -8.25 -3.70
CA MET A 216 6.96 -7.14 -3.64
C MET A 216 6.46 -6.73 -5.04
N LEU A 217 7.35 -6.63 -6.03
CA LEU A 217 6.98 -6.27 -7.41
C LEU A 217 6.08 -7.33 -8.04
N ILE A 218 6.36 -8.63 -7.83
CA ILE A 218 5.50 -9.73 -8.27
C ILE A 218 4.11 -9.62 -7.65
N ALA A 219 4.05 -9.36 -6.34
CA ALA A 219 2.78 -9.21 -5.62
C ALA A 219 1.97 -8.01 -6.11
N ARG A 220 2.61 -6.85 -6.33
CA ARG A 220 1.97 -5.65 -6.90
C ARG A 220 1.44 -5.90 -8.32
N ALA A 221 2.25 -6.51 -9.18
CA ALA A 221 1.85 -6.83 -10.55
C ALA A 221 0.67 -7.83 -10.61
N ARG A 222 0.66 -8.82 -9.73
CA ARG A 222 -0.49 -9.74 -9.59
C ARG A 222 -1.75 -9.00 -9.11
N LEU A 223 -1.59 -8.06 -8.17
CA LEU A 223 -2.70 -7.22 -7.70
C LEU A 223 -3.28 -6.34 -8.82
N VAL A 224 -2.44 -5.80 -9.71
CA VAL A 224 -2.91 -5.04 -10.89
C VAL A 224 -3.87 -5.87 -11.73
N LYS A 225 -3.55 -7.12 -12.01
CA LYS A 225 -4.44 -8.04 -12.75
C LYS A 225 -5.70 -8.38 -11.94
N LYS A 226 -5.56 -8.68 -10.64
CA LYS A 226 -6.66 -9.08 -9.75
C LYS A 226 -7.74 -7.98 -9.63
N LEU A 227 -7.33 -6.71 -9.52
CA LEU A 227 -8.23 -5.57 -9.31
C LEU A 227 -8.44 -4.70 -10.56
N SER A 228 -7.88 -5.06 -11.70
CA SER A 228 -7.91 -4.26 -12.94
C SER A 228 -7.46 -2.82 -12.67
N LEU A 229 -6.28 -2.68 -12.07
CA LEU A 229 -5.70 -1.37 -11.78
C LEU A 229 -5.03 -0.77 -13.02
N THR A 230 -5.00 0.55 -13.10
CA THR A 230 -4.42 1.30 -14.22
C THR A 230 -3.22 2.12 -13.75
N ARG A 231 -2.16 2.16 -14.53
CA ARG A 231 -1.01 3.05 -14.31
C ARG A 231 -1.46 4.50 -14.36
N PRO A 232 -1.30 5.30 -13.30
CA PRO A 232 -1.63 6.71 -13.33
C PRO A 232 -0.59 7.50 -14.12
N GLN A 233 -1.04 8.57 -14.80
CA GLN A 233 -0.17 9.60 -15.36
C GLN A 233 0.24 10.57 -14.25
N ILE A 234 1.51 10.96 -14.23
CA ILE A 234 2.03 11.92 -13.25
C ILE A 234 1.98 13.31 -13.87
N ALA A 235 1.10 14.17 -13.34
CA ALA A 235 0.89 15.54 -13.83
C ALA A 235 1.72 16.57 -13.07
N GLU A 236 1.86 17.75 -13.68
CA GLU A 236 2.39 18.93 -13.01
C GLU A 236 1.40 19.57 -12.06
N ALA A 237 0.14 19.62 -12.50
CA ALA A 237 -0.97 20.13 -11.74
C ALA A 237 -2.26 19.41 -12.12
N GLY A 238 -3.17 19.30 -11.15
CA GLY A 238 -4.46 18.66 -11.33
C GLY A 238 -4.48 17.19 -10.93
N ILE A 239 -5.64 16.75 -10.47
CA ILE A 239 -5.96 15.36 -10.13
C ILE A 239 -7.23 15.02 -10.89
N SER A 240 -7.22 13.91 -11.64
CA SER A 240 -8.42 13.45 -12.33
C SER A 240 -8.46 11.94 -12.47
N TYR A 241 -9.66 11.41 -12.38
CA TYR A 241 -9.95 9.99 -12.53
C TYR A 241 -11.18 9.80 -13.41
N THR A 242 -11.12 8.80 -14.27
CA THR A 242 -12.27 8.29 -15.04
C THR A 242 -12.61 6.90 -14.51
N ALA A 243 -13.88 6.66 -14.24
CA ALA A 243 -14.41 5.42 -13.69
C ALA A 243 -13.67 4.96 -12.42
N LEU A 244 -13.45 5.90 -11.48
CA LEU A 244 -12.80 5.64 -10.19
C LEU A 244 -13.66 4.70 -9.34
N ARG A 245 -13.04 3.68 -8.77
CA ARG A 245 -13.69 2.63 -7.97
C ARG A 245 -13.04 2.51 -6.59
N ASN A 246 -13.84 2.09 -5.59
CA ASN A 246 -13.32 1.66 -4.31
C ASN A 246 -13.37 0.14 -4.20
N PRO A 247 -12.23 -0.58 -4.28
CA PRO A 247 -12.24 -2.04 -4.31
C PRO A 247 -12.89 -2.69 -3.09
N GLN A 248 -12.69 -2.12 -1.89
CA GLN A 248 -13.27 -2.64 -0.66
C GLN A 248 -14.81 -2.52 -0.66
N ILE A 249 -15.32 -1.35 -1.07
CA ILE A 249 -16.76 -1.10 -1.12
C ILE A 249 -17.39 -1.91 -2.26
N ALA A 250 -16.71 -1.99 -3.41
CA ALA A 250 -17.18 -2.78 -4.55
C ALA A 250 -17.34 -4.26 -4.19
N GLU A 251 -16.37 -4.82 -3.45
CA GLU A 251 -16.47 -6.21 -2.98
C GLU A 251 -17.60 -6.40 -1.98
N ALA A 252 -17.78 -5.49 -1.02
CA ALA A 252 -18.87 -5.53 -0.05
C ALA A 252 -20.27 -5.44 -0.73
N LEU A 253 -20.40 -4.59 -1.76
CA LEU A 253 -21.62 -4.48 -2.54
C LEU A 253 -21.89 -5.75 -3.35
N LYS A 254 -20.87 -6.33 -3.97
CA LYS A 254 -20.99 -7.59 -4.72
C LYS A 254 -21.51 -8.74 -3.86
N GLN A 255 -21.02 -8.85 -2.60
CA GLN A 255 -21.54 -9.84 -1.64
C GLN A 255 -23.04 -9.62 -1.35
N SER A 256 -23.52 -8.38 -1.43
CA SER A 256 -24.95 -8.00 -1.29
C SER A 256 -25.70 -8.03 -2.63
N LYS A 257 -25.14 -8.60 -3.71
CA LYS A 257 -25.67 -8.65 -5.07
C LYS A 257 -25.97 -7.25 -5.66
N ARG A 258 -25.14 -6.28 -5.30
CA ARG A 258 -25.22 -4.90 -5.79
C ARG A 258 -23.92 -4.56 -6.52
N GLU A 259 -23.97 -3.58 -7.41
CA GLU A 259 -22.80 -3.12 -8.16
C GLU A 259 -22.36 -1.75 -7.65
N PHE A 260 -21.03 -1.56 -7.64
CA PHE A 260 -20.44 -0.26 -7.38
C PHE A 260 -20.52 0.58 -8.65
N GLN A 261 -21.11 1.78 -8.57
CA GLN A 261 -21.09 2.73 -9.69
C GLN A 261 -19.75 3.49 -9.67
N PRO A 262 -18.91 3.33 -10.71
CA PRO A 262 -17.68 4.12 -10.84
C PRO A 262 -17.98 5.60 -11.02
N VAL A 263 -17.04 6.47 -10.60
CA VAL A 263 -17.23 7.92 -10.61
C VAL A 263 -16.11 8.61 -11.38
N ASP A 264 -16.49 9.54 -12.24
CA ASP A 264 -15.56 10.48 -12.86
C ASP A 264 -15.39 11.70 -11.97
N ILE A 265 -14.15 12.04 -11.61
CA ILE A 265 -13.87 13.21 -10.78
C ILE A 265 -12.57 13.90 -11.21
N SER A 266 -12.58 15.22 -11.14
CA SER A 266 -11.35 16.01 -11.30
C SER A 266 -11.31 17.15 -10.28
N ALA A 267 -10.12 17.44 -9.79
CA ALA A 267 -9.83 18.56 -8.90
C ALA A 267 -8.67 19.38 -9.47
N ALA A 268 -8.90 20.68 -9.60
CA ALA A 268 -7.85 21.65 -9.84
C ALA A 268 -7.27 22.12 -8.49
N GLU A 269 -6.19 22.87 -8.53
CA GLU A 269 -5.67 23.53 -7.33
C GLU A 269 -6.73 24.43 -6.68
N GLY A 270 -6.69 24.50 -5.37
CA GLY A 270 -7.71 25.19 -4.55
C GLY A 270 -8.82 24.25 -4.10
N VAL A 271 -10.04 24.76 -4.01
CA VAL A 271 -11.16 24.04 -3.42
C VAL A 271 -12.20 23.61 -4.47
N THR A 272 -12.52 22.34 -4.46
CA THR A 272 -13.67 21.77 -5.19
C THR A 272 -14.71 21.32 -4.18
N VAL A 273 -15.87 21.94 -4.20
CA VAL A 273 -17.01 21.60 -3.33
C VAL A 273 -17.91 20.59 -4.03
N ILE A 274 -18.25 19.52 -3.33
CA ILE A 274 -19.18 18.48 -3.80
C ILE A 274 -20.48 18.60 -3.02
N THR A 275 -21.57 18.91 -3.73
CA THR A 275 -22.91 19.01 -3.17
C THR A 275 -23.78 17.81 -3.59
N GLY A 276 -24.88 17.61 -2.89
CA GLY A 276 -25.84 16.53 -3.16
C GLY A 276 -26.55 16.08 -1.88
N ALA A 277 -27.61 15.32 -2.04
CA ALA A 277 -28.40 14.80 -0.92
C ALA A 277 -27.55 13.95 0.05
N ASN A 278 -28.03 13.82 1.28
CA ASN A 278 -27.54 12.79 2.18
C ASN A 278 -27.80 11.42 1.55
N MET A 279 -26.88 10.47 1.70
CA MET A 279 -26.86 9.16 1.03
C MET A 279 -26.38 9.19 -0.45
N ALA A 280 -26.07 10.35 -1.03
CA ALA A 280 -25.55 10.47 -2.39
C ALA A 280 -24.07 10.04 -2.56
N GLY A 281 -23.50 9.33 -1.59
CA GLY A 281 -22.16 8.76 -1.70
C GLY A 281 -20.99 9.75 -1.59
N LYS A 282 -21.21 11.00 -1.19
CA LYS A 282 -20.19 12.07 -1.10
C LYS A 282 -18.94 11.64 -0.31
N SER A 283 -19.13 11.10 0.89
CA SER A 283 -18.04 10.59 1.75
C SER A 283 -17.27 9.43 1.10
N VAL A 284 -17.95 8.58 0.33
CA VAL A 284 -17.35 7.48 -0.43
C VAL A 284 -16.43 8.01 -1.52
N VAL A 285 -16.85 9.06 -2.22
CA VAL A 285 -16.02 9.72 -3.24
C VAL A 285 -14.73 10.25 -2.61
N LEU A 286 -14.81 10.98 -1.49
CA LEU A 286 -13.62 11.48 -0.79
C LEU A 286 -12.68 10.34 -0.37
N LYS A 287 -13.22 9.30 0.29
CA LYS A 287 -12.44 8.12 0.72
C LYS A 287 -11.78 7.43 -0.47
N THR A 288 -12.45 7.38 -1.62
CA THR A 288 -11.94 6.71 -2.82
C THR A 288 -10.82 7.52 -3.50
N VAL A 289 -10.97 8.85 -3.58
CA VAL A 289 -9.89 9.73 -4.08
C VAL A 289 -8.66 9.65 -3.17
N GLY A 290 -8.88 9.70 -1.84
CA GLY A 290 -7.79 9.53 -0.87
C GLY A 290 -7.06 8.20 -1.02
N LEU A 291 -7.82 7.09 -1.18
CA LEU A 291 -7.24 5.76 -1.43
C LEU A 291 -6.40 5.76 -2.71
N ALA A 292 -6.93 6.30 -3.82
CA ALA A 292 -6.21 6.33 -5.09
C ALA A 292 -4.91 7.14 -5.00
N GLN A 293 -4.91 8.26 -4.26
CA GLN A 293 -3.70 9.06 -4.02
C GLN A 293 -2.68 8.29 -3.16
N PHE A 294 -3.13 7.63 -2.09
CA PHE A 294 -2.25 6.76 -1.29
C PHE A 294 -1.65 5.64 -2.12
N MET A 295 -2.47 4.93 -2.90
CA MET A 295 -1.99 3.86 -3.77
C MET A 295 -0.93 4.38 -4.74
N ALA A 296 -1.21 5.48 -5.44
CA ALA A 296 -0.30 6.06 -6.40
C ALA A 296 1.05 6.45 -5.79
N GLN A 297 1.04 7.16 -4.66
CA GLN A 297 2.29 7.64 -4.04
C GLN A 297 3.02 6.58 -3.20
N PHE A 298 2.44 5.41 -3.02
CA PHE A 298 3.15 4.21 -2.56
C PHE A 298 3.56 3.27 -3.71
N GLY A 299 3.55 3.76 -4.96
CA GLY A 299 4.02 3.00 -6.12
C GLY A 299 3.05 1.95 -6.65
N TYR A 300 1.77 1.97 -6.24
CA TYR A 300 0.73 1.14 -6.83
C TYR A 300 0.07 1.80 -8.04
N PHE A 301 -0.48 1.01 -8.92
CA PHE A 301 -1.49 1.45 -9.87
C PHE A 301 -2.83 1.69 -9.16
N VAL A 302 -3.76 2.40 -9.79
CA VAL A 302 -4.98 2.88 -9.16
C VAL A 302 -6.24 2.23 -9.74
N PRO A 303 -7.32 2.11 -8.96
CA PRO A 303 -8.57 1.48 -9.39
C PRO A 303 -9.45 2.45 -10.21
N ALA A 304 -8.98 2.83 -11.39
CA ALA A 304 -9.66 3.71 -12.33
C ALA A 304 -9.36 3.27 -13.76
N ASP A 305 -10.17 3.67 -14.74
CA ASP A 305 -9.87 3.39 -16.15
C ASP A 305 -8.82 4.35 -16.70
N LYS A 306 -8.84 5.61 -16.22
CA LYS A 306 -7.79 6.60 -16.46
C LYS A 306 -7.55 7.37 -15.18
N ALA A 307 -6.29 7.70 -14.92
CA ALA A 307 -5.91 8.51 -13.77
C ALA A 307 -4.78 9.47 -14.14
N CYS A 308 -4.91 10.70 -13.66
CA CYS A 308 -3.87 11.71 -13.70
C CYS A 308 -3.72 12.26 -12.29
N ILE A 309 -2.52 12.22 -11.74
CA ILE A 309 -2.27 12.62 -10.35
C ILE A 309 -1.10 13.60 -10.26
N THR A 310 -1.19 14.50 -9.32
CA THR A 310 -0.06 15.34 -8.90
C THR A 310 0.43 14.85 -7.55
N PRO A 311 1.74 14.61 -7.38
CA PRO A 311 2.31 14.25 -6.09
C PRO A 311 2.06 15.34 -5.06
N VAL A 312 1.63 14.95 -3.86
CA VAL A 312 1.44 15.82 -2.71
C VAL A 312 2.35 15.39 -1.56
N GLN A 313 2.71 16.33 -0.70
CA GLN A 313 3.54 16.02 0.47
C GLN A 313 2.75 15.23 1.51
N GLU A 314 1.44 15.47 1.61
CA GLU A 314 0.60 14.76 2.56
C GLU A 314 -0.87 14.72 2.11
N VAL A 315 -1.57 13.65 2.47
CA VAL A 315 -3.02 13.52 2.36
C VAL A 315 -3.62 13.68 3.75
N LEU A 316 -4.45 14.69 3.94
CA LEU A 316 -5.11 14.99 5.21
C LEU A 316 -6.61 14.82 5.06
N SER A 317 -7.27 14.22 6.04
CA SER A 317 -8.71 14.01 6.01
C SER A 317 -9.39 14.45 7.30
N SER A 318 -10.53 15.11 7.16
CA SER A 318 -11.54 15.33 8.19
C SER A 318 -12.84 14.68 7.72
N ILE A 319 -12.85 13.34 7.78
CA ILE A 319 -14.01 12.51 7.43
C ILE A 319 -14.45 11.83 8.72
N GLY A 320 -15.71 12.02 9.14
CA GLY A 320 -16.21 11.51 10.41
C GLY A 320 -15.98 10.01 10.57
N ASP A 321 -15.21 9.63 11.59
CA ASP A 321 -15.06 8.27 12.09
C ASP A 321 -15.35 8.26 13.61
N ALA A 322 -16.08 7.27 14.07
CA ALA A 322 -16.49 7.07 15.47
C ALA A 322 -15.33 6.86 16.47
N GLN A 323 -14.08 7.00 16.04
CA GLN A 323 -12.91 6.80 16.92
C GLN A 323 -12.58 8.00 17.81
N ASP A 324 -13.11 9.20 17.51
CA ASP A 324 -12.81 10.42 18.30
C ASP A 324 -13.58 10.52 19.63
N GLU A 325 -14.63 9.71 19.81
CA GLU A 325 -15.38 9.64 21.05
C GLU A 325 -14.53 9.08 22.22
N LEU A 326 -13.45 8.35 21.93
CA LEU A 326 -12.54 7.79 22.93
C LEU A 326 -11.56 8.81 23.54
N GLU A 327 -11.36 9.96 22.90
CA GLU A 327 -10.45 11.01 23.39
C GLU A 327 -11.15 12.06 24.27
N GLY A 328 -12.48 11.94 24.49
CA GLY A 328 -13.23 12.83 25.37
C GLY A 328 -13.46 14.25 24.83
N LEU A 329 -13.08 14.51 23.57
CA LEU A 329 -13.41 15.74 22.87
C LEU A 329 -14.81 15.62 22.20
N SER A 330 -15.58 16.72 22.17
CA SER A 330 -16.77 16.71 21.34
C SER A 330 -16.37 16.51 19.87
N SER A 331 -17.20 15.78 19.10
CA SER A 331 -16.96 15.51 17.68
C SER A 331 -16.69 16.79 16.86
N TYR A 332 -17.37 17.89 17.22
CA TYR A 332 -17.16 19.21 16.63
C TYR A 332 -15.76 19.77 16.92
N ALA A 333 -15.30 19.68 18.19
CA ALA A 333 -13.99 20.20 18.54
C ALA A 333 -12.86 19.44 17.83
N ALA A 334 -12.94 18.12 17.79
CA ALA A 334 -11.97 17.27 17.08
C ALA A 334 -11.95 17.59 15.56
N GLU A 335 -13.10 17.79 14.96
CA GLU A 335 -13.22 18.20 13.55
C GLU A 335 -12.55 19.56 13.29
N MET A 336 -12.84 20.57 14.12
CA MET A 336 -12.26 21.91 13.97
C MET A 336 -10.75 21.90 14.15
N LEU A 337 -10.23 21.10 15.05
CA LEU A 337 -8.78 20.93 15.23
C LEU A 337 -8.10 20.29 13.99
N ARG A 338 -8.73 19.29 13.36
CA ARG A 338 -8.23 18.70 12.12
C ARG A 338 -8.24 19.70 10.96
N ILE A 339 -9.33 20.44 10.78
CA ILE A 339 -9.42 21.49 9.76
C ILE A 339 -8.37 22.58 10.00
N ASN A 340 -8.17 22.99 11.25
CA ASN A 340 -7.13 23.96 11.62
C ASN A 340 -5.71 23.45 11.30
N GLU A 341 -5.43 22.17 11.49
CA GLU A 341 -4.16 21.55 11.10
C GLU A 341 -3.96 21.61 9.57
N ILE A 342 -4.98 21.27 8.78
CA ILE A 342 -4.95 21.35 7.31
C ILE A 342 -4.61 22.79 6.88
N ILE A 343 -5.30 23.79 7.43
CA ILE A 343 -5.08 25.20 7.11
C ILE A 343 -3.66 25.64 7.48
N LYS A 344 -3.15 25.25 8.68
CA LYS A 344 -1.79 25.58 9.11
C LYS A 344 -0.73 24.99 8.17
N LYS A 345 -0.87 23.72 7.78
CA LYS A 345 0.09 23.07 6.87
C LYS A 345 0.09 23.73 5.49
N LYS A 346 -1.10 24.03 4.94
CA LYS A 346 -1.18 24.80 3.68
C LYS A 346 -0.50 26.18 3.79
N ARG A 347 -0.77 26.94 4.86
CA ARG A 347 -0.15 28.26 5.08
C ARG A 347 1.37 28.18 5.20
N ASN A 348 1.91 27.04 5.64
CA ASN A 348 3.34 26.76 5.67
C ASN A 348 3.91 26.33 4.30
N GLY A 349 3.11 26.42 3.23
CA GLY A 349 3.55 26.12 1.85
C GLY A 349 3.56 24.63 1.50
N MET A 350 2.98 23.76 2.34
CA MET A 350 2.90 22.34 2.00
C MET A 350 1.88 22.08 0.89
N ARG A 351 2.27 21.30 -0.11
CA ARG A 351 1.35 20.79 -1.13
C ARG A 351 0.56 19.62 -0.56
N LEU A 352 -0.76 19.81 -0.42
CA LEU A 352 -1.65 18.86 0.25
C LEU A 352 -2.78 18.38 -0.66
N LEU A 353 -3.27 17.16 -0.38
CA LEU A 353 -4.62 16.76 -0.72
C LEU A 353 -5.44 16.75 0.57
N ALA A 354 -6.39 17.69 0.69
CA ALA A 354 -7.29 17.80 1.83
C ALA A 354 -8.67 17.23 1.48
N LEU A 355 -9.20 16.34 2.32
CA LEU A 355 -10.48 15.67 2.15
C LEU A 355 -11.36 16.02 3.36
N ILE A 356 -12.37 16.88 3.16
CA ILE A 356 -13.19 17.43 4.24
C ILE A 356 -14.65 17.05 4.01
N ASP A 357 -15.23 16.27 4.91
CA ASP A 357 -16.58 15.74 4.79
C ASP A 357 -17.54 16.48 5.71
N GLU A 358 -18.50 17.22 5.13
CA GLU A 358 -19.60 17.96 5.77
C GLU A 358 -19.15 18.77 7.02
N PRO A 359 -18.18 19.70 6.88
CA PRO A 359 -17.66 20.45 8.02
C PRO A 359 -18.73 21.29 8.71
N ALA A 360 -18.62 21.40 10.04
CA ALA A 360 -19.52 22.14 10.91
C ALA A 360 -20.99 21.66 10.90
N ARG A 361 -21.25 20.37 10.58
CA ARG A 361 -22.60 19.80 10.49
C ARG A 361 -23.38 19.86 11.82
N THR A 362 -22.69 19.83 12.95
CA THR A 362 -23.29 19.73 14.28
C THR A 362 -23.46 21.09 15.00
N THR A 363 -23.26 22.21 14.28
CA THR A 363 -23.44 23.56 14.83
C THR A 363 -24.66 24.29 14.26
N ASN A 364 -24.89 25.54 14.71
CA ASN A 364 -25.93 26.39 14.14
C ASN A 364 -25.75 26.57 12.62
N PRO A 365 -26.79 26.42 11.79
CA PRO A 365 -26.69 26.48 10.34
C PRO A 365 -26.05 27.77 9.78
N GLU A 366 -26.30 28.93 10.38
CA GLU A 366 -25.72 30.21 9.94
C GLU A 366 -24.23 30.27 10.25
N GLU A 367 -23.82 29.87 11.47
CA GLU A 367 -22.42 29.78 11.87
C GLU A 367 -21.68 28.71 11.06
N GLY A 368 -22.30 27.54 10.86
CA GLY A 368 -21.74 26.47 10.05
C GLY A 368 -21.45 26.91 8.61
N LYS A 369 -22.40 27.59 7.97
CA LYS A 369 -22.23 28.19 6.65
C LYS A 369 -21.09 29.22 6.60
N ALA A 370 -20.97 30.07 7.62
CA ALA A 370 -19.91 31.06 7.72
C ALA A 370 -18.54 30.38 7.85
N LEU A 371 -18.44 29.35 8.70
CA LEU A 371 -17.22 28.55 8.87
C LEU A 371 -16.82 27.85 7.58
N VAL A 372 -17.77 27.23 6.85
CA VAL A 372 -17.49 26.57 5.57
C VAL A 372 -16.98 27.57 4.52
N ASN A 373 -17.57 28.77 4.41
CA ASN A 373 -17.06 29.81 3.52
C ASN A 373 -15.62 30.22 3.90
N ALA A 374 -15.33 30.39 5.19
CA ALA A 374 -13.98 30.72 5.67
C ALA A 374 -12.97 29.61 5.34
N VAL A 375 -13.34 28.34 5.53
CA VAL A 375 -12.49 27.18 5.18
C VAL A 375 -12.22 27.17 3.66
N ILE A 376 -13.23 27.40 2.84
CA ILE A 376 -13.06 27.48 1.37
C ILE A 376 -12.07 28.58 1.01
N GLU A 377 -12.26 29.79 1.55
CA GLU A 377 -11.39 30.93 1.28
C GLU A 377 -9.94 30.67 1.68
N LEU A 378 -9.70 30.16 2.89
CA LEU A 378 -8.38 29.87 3.43
C LEU A 378 -7.68 28.72 2.72
N LEU A 379 -8.42 27.75 2.18
CA LEU A 379 -7.89 26.62 1.41
C LEU A 379 -7.86 26.88 -0.11
N SER A 380 -8.37 28.00 -0.59
CA SER A 380 -8.29 28.42 -2.00
C SER A 380 -6.86 28.84 -2.38
N GLY A 381 -6.58 28.87 -3.69
CA GLY A 381 -5.26 29.24 -4.26
C GLY A 381 -4.36 28.04 -4.58
N PRO A 382 -3.17 28.31 -5.11
CA PRO A 382 -2.28 27.30 -5.64
C PRO A 382 -1.62 26.41 -4.57
N GLY A 383 -1.03 25.31 -5.03
CA GLY A 383 -0.17 24.43 -4.23
C GLY A 383 -0.92 23.36 -3.43
N SER A 384 -2.25 23.32 -3.43
CA SER A 384 -3.01 22.29 -2.69
C SER A 384 -4.33 21.96 -3.39
N TYR A 385 -4.80 20.75 -3.17
CA TYR A 385 -6.07 20.25 -3.69
C TYR A 385 -6.98 19.99 -2.50
N THR A 386 -8.17 20.60 -2.48
CA THR A 386 -9.16 20.37 -1.43
C THR A 386 -10.46 19.88 -2.04
N LEU A 387 -10.90 18.71 -1.62
CA LEU A 387 -12.24 18.20 -1.89
C LEU A 387 -13.06 18.35 -0.62
N LEU A 388 -14.11 19.14 -0.68
CA LEU A 388 -14.99 19.43 0.45
C LEU A 388 -16.42 19.04 0.09
N THR A 389 -17.09 18.26 0.93
CA THR A 389 -18.51 17.99 0.79
C THR A 389 -19.32 18.87 1.72
N THR A 390 -20.53 19.23 1.33
CA THR A 390 -21.39 20.01 2.19
C THR A 390 -22.87 19.85 1.82
N HIS A 391 -23.73 20.07 2.81
CA HIS A 391 -25.17 20.21 2.64
C HIS A 391 -25.63 21.68 2.76
N TYR A 392 -24.73 22.61 3.05
CA TYR A 392 -25.09 24.04 3.15
C TYR A 392 -25.31 24.64 1.77
N SER A 393 -26.45 25.36 1.65
CA SER A 393 -26.81 26.14 0.48
C SER A 393 -26.33 27.59 0.58
N GLY A 394 -26.16 28.24 -0.59
CA GLY A 394 -25.84 29.67 -0.66
C GLY A 394 -24.41 29.99 -0.20
N LEU A 395 -23.44 29.11 -0.43
CA LEU A 395 -22.01 29.39 -0.22
C LEU A 395 -21.55 30.46 -1.21
N THR A 396 -20.89 31.51 -0.72
CA THR A 396 -20.43 32.66 -1.51
C THR A 396 -18.96 32.66 -1.84
N ALA A 397 -18.15 31.89 -1.08
CA ALA A 397 -16.72 31.79 -1.32
C ALA A 397 -16.43 31.18 -2.72
N PRO A 398 -15.46 31.73 -3.49
CA PRO A 398 -15.14 31.27 -4.82
C PRO A 398 -14.53 29.85 -4.77
N CYS A 399 -15.17 28.92 -5.45
CA CYS A 399 -14.73 27.54 -5.52
C CYS A 399 -15.29 26.85 -6.76
N ARG A 400 -14.64 25.79 -7.21
CA ARG A 400 -15.23 24.89 -8.18
C ARG A 400 -16.32 24.07 -7.51
N ARG A 401 -17.44 23.87 -8.19
CA ARG A 401 -18.57 23.10 -7.65
C ARG A 401 -18.87 21.90 -8.51
N LEU A 402 -19.06 20.77 -7.86
CA LEU A 402 -19.58 19.54 -8.43
C LEU A 402 -20.87 19.17 -7.69
N ARG A 403 -21.81 18.57 -8.40
CA ARG A 403 -23.07 18.09 -7.83
C ARG A 403 -23.21 16.60 -8.14
N VAL A 404 -23.59 15.81 -7.16
CA VAL A 404 -24.06 14.45 -7.39
C VAL A 404 -25.45 14.51 -7.99
N ARG A 405 -25.71 13.78 -9.09
CA ARG A 405 -27.02 13.75 -9.77
C ARG A 405 -28.16 13.35 -8.84
N GLY A 406 -27.90 12.45 -7.88
CA GLY A 406 -28.86 12.07 -6.86
C GLY A 406 -29.93 11.11 -7.34
N PHE A 407 -31.13 11.22 -6.78
CA PHE A 407 -32.22 10.29 -7.01
C PHE A 407 -32.83 10.41 -8.41
N ARG A 408 -33.02 9.27 -9.11
CA ARG A 408 -33.53 9.11 -10.46
C ARG A 408 -34.86 8.38 -10.45
N GLU A 409 -35.99 9.11 -10.63
CA GLU A 409 -37.32 8.51 -10.76
C GLU A 409 -37.45 7.59 -11.97
N GLU A 410 -36.83 7.96 -13.07
CA GLU A 410 -36.87 7.18 -14.32
C GLU A 410 -36.40 5.75 -14.16
N LYS A 411 -35.49 5.47 -13.18
CA LYS A 411 -35.07 4.13 -12.82
C LYS A 411 -36.10 3.38 -11.96
N ALA A 412 -37.11 4.06 -11.46
CA ALA A 412 -38.12 3.46 -10.56
C ALA A 412 -39.15 2.59 -11.29
N ASP A 413 -39.29 2.72 -12.60
CA ASP A 413 -40.08 1.95 -13.56
C ASP A 413 -40.98 0.83 -12.96
N GLY A 414 -41.96 1.21 -12.11
CA GLY A 414 -42.87 0.29 -11.47
C GLY A 414 -42.32 -0.59 -10.34
N ARG A 415 -41.03 -0.49 -9.99
CA ARG A 415 -40.45 -1.22 -8.84
C ARG A 415 -40.82 -0.54 -7.53
N ARG A 416 -41.23 -1.34 -6.56
CA ARG A 416 -41.55 -0.84 -5.22
C ARG A 416 -40.27 -0.34 -4.55
N LEU A 417 -40.22 0.97 -4.31
CA LEU A 417 -39.15 1.61 -3.55
C LEU A 417 -39.26 1.24 -2.07
N THR A 418 -38.16 0.75 -1.50
CA THR A 418 -38.05 0.40 -0.08
C THR A 418 -36.72 0.89 0.46
N ALA A 419 -36.56 0.94 1.78
CA ALA A 419 -35.29 1.28 2.41
C ALA A 419 -34.10 0.41 1.91
N ALA A 420 -34.36 -0.84 1.51
CA ALA A 420 -33.36 -1.75 0.98
C ALA A 420 -32.96 -1.45 -0.48
N THR A 421 -33.87 -0.87 -1.27
CA THR A 421 -33.68 -0.67 -2.71
C THR A 421 -33.43 0.80 -3.09
N VAL A 422 -33.63 1.77 -2.20
CA VAL A 422 -33.49 3.19 -2.49
C VAL A 422 -32.13 3.56 -3.11
N ASN A 423 -31.05 2.91 -2.67
CA ASN A 423 -29.71 3.15 -3.19
C ASN A 423 -29.53 2.72 -4.66
N ASP A 424 -30.36 1.81 -5.18
CA ASP A 424 -30.30 1.35 -6.58
C ASP A 424 -30.83 2.39 -7.55
N PHE A 425 -31.53 3.40 -7.02
CA PHE A 425 -32.11 4.53 -7.78
C PHE A 425 -31.28 5.81 -7.65
N ILE A 426 -30.18 5.79 -6.94
CA ILE A 426 -29.26 6.92 -6.85
C ILE A 426 -28.26 6.86 -8.02
N ASP A 427 -28.09 7.96 -8.71
CA ASP A 427 -27.05 8.18 -9.70
C ASP A 427 -25.89 8.95 -9.04
N TYR A 428 -24.78 8.28 -8.82
CA TYR A 428 -23.60 8.84 -8.16
C TYR A 428 -22.70 9.68 -9.10
N THR A 429 -23.12 9.92 -10.34
CA THR A 429 -22.39 10.74 -11.31
C THR A 429 -22.20 12.15 -10.78
N LEU A 430 -20.98 12.68 -10.90
CA LEU A 430 -20.66 14.06 -10.55
C LEU A 430 -20.72 14.95 -11.79
N GLU A 431 -21.45 16.06 -11.68
CA GLU A 431 -21.58 17.05 -12.75
C GLU A 431 -21.12 18.43 -12.27
N PRO A 432 -20.47 19.23 -13.14
CA PRO A 432 -20.22 20.65 -12.83
C PRO A 432 -21.53 21.36 -12.53
N SER A 433 -21.55 22.17 -11.49
CA SER A 433 -22.72 22.92 -11.09
C SER A 433 -22.35 24.37 -10.80
N ASN A 434 -23.15 25.32 -11.34
CA ASN A 434 -23.04 26.72 -10.99
C ASN A 434 -24.10 27.11 -9.91
N GLU A 435 -24.94 26.15 -9.50
CA GLU A 435 -25.95 26.36 -8.50
C GLU A 435 -25.34 26.48 -7.10
N THR A 436 -25.75 27.47 -6.36
CA THR A 436 -25.41 27.65 -4.94
C THR A 436 -26.37 26.91 -4.01
N GLU A 437 -27.48 26.43 -4.55
CA GLU A 437 -28.47 25.69 -3.79
C GLU A 437 -28.27 24.19 -3.84
N VAL A 438 -28.47 23.54 -2.69
CA VAL A 438 -28.42 22.06 -2.56
C VAL A 438 -29.82 21.53 -2.81
N PRO A 439 -30.01 20.43 -3.57
CA PRO A 439 -31.32 19.85 -3.83
C PRO A 439 -32.06 19.48 -2.56
N ARG A 440 -33.38 19.77 -2.53
CA ARG A 440 -34.25 19.39 -1.43
C ARG A 440 -34.85 18.00 -1.63
N GLU A 441 -34.00 16.98 -1.53
CA GLU A 441 -34.39 15.58 -1.77
C GLU A 441 -34.85 14.85 -0.49
N ALA A 442 -34.58 15.40 0.70
CA ALA A 442 -34.83 14.73 1.97
C ALA A 442 -36.33 14.38 2.17
N LEU A 443 -37.24 15.31 1.85
CA LEU A 443 -38.68 15.07 1.98
C LEU A 443 -39.15 13.99 1.01
N ARG A 444 -38.65 14.02 -0.22
CA ARG A 444 -38.94 13.01 -1.24
C ARG A 444 -38.47 11.63 -0.87
N ILE A 445 -37.22 11.52 -0.33
CA ILE A 445 -36.70 10.27 0.19
C ILE A 445 -37.54 9.77 1.37
N ALA A 446 -37.99 10.66 2.27
CA ALA A 446 -38.87 10.29 3.37
C ALA A 446 -40.20 9.68 2.89
N MET A 447 -40.85 10.30 1.86
CA MET A 447 -42.05 9.75 1.21
C MET A 447 -41.79 8.36 0.63
N ILE A 448 -40.68 8.18 -0.07
CA ILE A 448 -40.28 6.90 -0.69
C ILE A 448 -40.02 5.82 0.38
N LEU A 449 -39.45 6.19 1.51
CA LEU A 449 -39.17 5.26 2.63
C LEU A 449 -40.45 4.88 3.40
N GLY A 450 -41.61 5.47 3.06
CA GLY A 450 -42.90 5.16 3.69
C GLY A 450 -43.08 5.85 5.05
N VAL A 451 -42.44 7.00 5.25
CA VAL A 451 -42.76 7.89 6.37
C VAL A 451 -44.21 8.33 6.23
N ASP A 452 -44.96 8.36 7.33
CA ASP A 452 -46.37 8.68 7.39
C ASP A 452 -46.68 9.95 6.58
N ASP A 453 -47.74 9.87 5.74
CA ASP A 453 -48.14 10.95 4.84
C ASP A 453 -48.49 12.24 5.60
N MET A 454 -48.99 12.14 6.82
CA MET A 454 -49.27 13.31 7.66
C MET A 454 -47.98 14.08 8.00
N VAL A 455 -46.86 13.38 8.18
CA VAL A 455 -45.55 14.02 8.45
C VAL A 455 -45.03 14.70 7.19
N THR A 456 -45.05 13.98 6.07
CA THR A 456 -44.50 14.47 4.80
C THR A 456 -45.30 15.60 4.21
N ASP A 457 -46.64 15.53 4.23
CA ASP A 457 -47.55 16.61 3.79
C ASP A 457 -47.46 17.84 4.69
N THR A 458 -47.31 17.62 5.99
CA THR A 458 -47.11 18.73 6.92
C THR A 458 -45.80 19.42 6.69
N ALA A 459 -44.70 18.65 6.51
CA ALA A 459 -43.39 19.20 6.23
C ALA A 459 -43.33 19.96 4.90
N ALA A 460 -44.00 19.46 3.86
CA ALA A 460 -44.13 20.17 2.58
C ALA A 460 -44.75 21.59 2.75
N ARG A 461 -45.82 21.70 3.54
CA ARG A 461 -46.46 23.01 3.83
C ARG A 461 -45.54 24.01 4.55
N TYR A 462 -44.53 23.53 5.31
CA TYR A 462 -43.54 24.41 5.94
C TYR A 462 -42.39 24.80 5.01
N LEU A 463 -42.14 24.03 3.95
CA LEU A 463 -41.14 24.35 2.94
C LEU A 463 -41.62 25.38 1.90
N ASP A 464 -42.93 25.49 1.69
CA ASP A 464 -43.54 26.41 0.73
C ASP A 464 -43.84 27.79 1.36
N ARG A 465 -43.56 27.98 2.64
CA ARG A 465 -43.64 29.24 3.38
C ARG A 465 -42.27 29.92 3.45
#